data_f0096c7cb574d9e964370bb9a87e0e50
#
_entry.id   f0096c7cb574d9e964370bb9a87e0e50
#
_cell.length_a   1.000
_cell.length_b   1.000
_cell.length_c   1.000
_cell.angle_alpha   90.00
_cell.angle_beta   90.00
_cell.angle_gamma   90.00
#
_symmetry.space_group_name_H-M   'P 1'
#
loop_
_entity.id
_entity.type
_entity.pdbx_description
1 polymer ?
#
loop_
_entity_poly.entity_id
_entity_poly.type
_entity_poly.pdbx_seq_one_letter_code
_entity_poly.pdbx_strand_id
1 'polypeptide(L)'
;MYKIAVIPGDGTGPEVVTEGLKVLKAVSEKFKFKYQLEYYGLGGERYLKTKETLPDTVLNELKQMDAIYLGAIGHPDVKPGILEQGILLKIRFQLDQYVNLRPVKLYPGVETPLKNKGPKDIDFVIVRENTEGAYSGVGGFIKRGTPDEIAIQEAIHTRKGVERCTRYAFEYCRKRNQKNKVTLCGKTNVLTYAFDLWERAFRDVAKEFKGIETDYAHVDAICMWMVKNPEWFDVIVTDNIFGDIITDLGAMIQGGMGIAAGGNINPKGVSMFEPIGGSAPKYLGMGVVSPLAAISACQMMLEHLGEEKAARGIETAIMKVVKQDVKSLSAGKMGYSTSEVGDLVVKYILEEKVRSS
;
A
#
# COMPACT_ATOMS: atom_id res chain seq x y z
N MET A 1 22.50 -3.00 9.90
CA MET A 1 22.54 -3.19 8.43
C MET A 1 21.28 -3.93 8.06
N TYR A 2 20.42 -3.34 7.24
CA TYR A 2 19.13 -3.92 6.85
C TYR A 2 19.29 -4.89 5.68
N LYS A 3 18.63 -6.05 5.75
CA LYS A 3 18.49 -7.00 4.63
C LYS A 3 17.15 -6.76 3.95
N ILE A 4 17.17 -6.33 2.71
CA ILE A 4 15.96 -5.98 1.94
C ILE A 4 15.83 -6.95 0.77
N ALA A 5 14.73 -7.71 0.76
CA ALA A 5 14.34 -8.50 -0.40
C ALA A 5 13.77 -7.58 -1.48
N VAL A 6 14.26 -7.69 -2.70
CA VAL A 6 13.76 -6.95 -3.86
C VAL A 6 13.06 -7.92 -4.80
N ILE A 7 11.79 -7.67 -5.04
CA ILE A 7 10.97 -8.42 -6.00
C ILE A 7 10.52 -7.45 -7.10
N PRO A 8 11.28 -7.30 -8.20
CA PRO A 8 10.91 -6.37 -9.27
C PRO A 8 9.55 -6.72 -9.90
N GLY A 9 9.26 -8.00 -10.05
CA GLY A 9 8.01 -8.52 -10.58
C GLY A 9 7.86 -8.34 -12.09
N ASP A 10 6.64 -7.95 -12.51
CA ASP A 10 6.19 -7.95 -13.90
C ASP A 10 5.98 -6.52 -14.46
N GLY A 11 5.84 -6.44 -15.78
CA GLY A 11 5.47 -5.22 -16.48
C GLY A 11 6.41 -4.05 -16.20
N THR A 12 5.86 -2.94 -15.73
CA THR A 12 6.65 -1.75 -15.36
C THR A 12 7.32 -1.85 -13.98
N GLY A 13 7.09 -2.93 -13.23
CA GLY A 13 7.66 -3.14 -11.89
C GLY A 13 9.18 -3.00 -11.84
N PRO A 14 9.96 -3.70 -12.69
CA PRO A 14 11.42 -3.58 -12.71
C PRO A 14 11.91 -2.14 -12.95
N GLU A 15 11.23 -1.41 -13.83
CA GLU A 15 11.55 -0.03 -14.18
C GLU A 15 11.39 0.91 -12.98
N VAL A 16 10.22 0.88 -12.31
CA VAL A 16 9.95 1.76 -11.17
C VAL A 16 10.71 1.38 -9.91
N VAL A 17 11.00 0.08 -9.70
CA VAL A 17 11.85 -0.40 -8.60
C VAL A 17 13.27 0.12 -8.75
N THR A 18 13.82 0.14 -9.97
CA THR A 18 15.14 0.69 -10.25
C THR A 18 15.25 2.14 -9.75
N GLU A 19 14.23 2.96 -9.98
CA GLU A 19 14.21 4.34 -9.52
C GLU A 19 14.09 4.43 -7.99
N GLY A 20 13.27 3.59 -7.37
CA GLY A 20 13.19 3.51 -5.91
C GLY A 20 14.51 3.09 -5.25
N LEU A 21 15.24 2.16 -5.85
CA LEU A 21 16.56 1.73 -5.36
C LEU A 21 17.64 2.80 -5.58
N LYS A 22 17.56 3.57 -6.65
CA LYS A 22 18.40 4.75 -6.88
C LYS A 22 18.22 5.78 -5.74
N VAL A 23 16.97 6.04 -5.35
CA VAL A 23 16.63 6.91 -4.22
C VAL A 23 17.10 6.32 -2.89
N LEU A 24 16.90 5.02 -2.66
CA LEU A 24 17.40 4.32 -1.46
C LEU A 24 18.90 4.49 -1.29
N LYS A 25 19.68 4.36 -2.37
CA LYS A 25 21.12 4.59 -2.35
C LYS A 25 21.46 6.02 -1.93
N ALA A 26 20.83 7.01 -2.54
CA ALA A 26 21.11 8.42 -2.25
C ALA A 26 20.83 8.78 -0.78
N VAL A 27 19.69 8.32 -0.22
CA VAL A 27 19.36 8.58 1.20
C VAL A 27 20.24 7.78 2.14
N SER A 28 20.63 6.56 1.81
CA SER A 28 21.53 5.77 2.67
C SER A 28 22.92 6.40 2.81
N GLU A 29 23.45 6.95 1.73
CA GLU A 29 24.71 7.70 1.73
C GLU A 29 24.60 9.00 2.53
N LYS A 30 23.49 9.72 2.39
CA LYS A 30 23.24 10.99 3.08
C LYS A 30 23.01 10.80 4.58
N PHE A 31 22.17 9.83 4.98
CA PHE A 31 21.77 9.62 6.36
C PHE A 31 22.59 8.54 7.09
N LYS A 32 23.59 7.91 6.41
CA LYS A 32 24.62 7.04 6.98
C LYS A 32 24.09 5.72 7.56
N PHE A 33 23.07 5.12 6.97
CA PHE A 33 22.67 3.75 7.27
C PHE A 33 23.15 2.75 6.21
N LYS A 34 23.20 1.45 6.56
CA LYS A 34 23.69 0.39 5.68
C LYS A 34 22.58 -0.60 5.40
N TYR A 35 22.54 -1.08 4.16
CA TYR A 35 21.61 -2.13 3.72
C TYR A 35 22.31 -3.11 2.76
N GLN A 36 21.68 -4.27 2.59
CA GLN A 36 22.02 -5.29 1.62
C GLN A 36 20.76 -5.64 0.84
N LEU A 37 20.87 -5.78 -0.48
CA LEU A 37 19.78 -6.16 -1.36
C LEU A 37 19.91 -7.62 -1.77
N GLU A 38 18.80 -8.35 -1.70
CA GLU A 38 18.68 -9.71 -2.22
C GLU A 38 17.52 -9.76 -3.22
N TYR A 39 17.82 -10.17 -4.47
CA TYR A 39 16.87 -10.12 -5.57
C TYR A 39 16.17 -11.45 -5.78
N TYR A 40 14.85 -11.42 -5.93
CA TYR A 40 14.01 -12.57 -6.17
C TYR A 40 13.24 -12.40 -7.48
N GLY A 41 13.50 -13.26 -8.47
CA GLY A 41 12.82 -13.27 -9.76
C GLY A 41 11.46 -13.95 -9.67
N LEU A 42 10.52 -13.35 -8.95
CA LEU A 42 9.13 -13.80 -8.84
C LEU A 42 8.24 -13.01 -9.80
N GLY A 43 7.28 -13.68 -10.43
CA GLY A 43 6.35 -13.07 -11.40
C GLY A 43 5.92 -14.02 -12.49
N GLY A 44 5.27 -13.48 -13.53
CA GLY A 44 4.71 -14.23 -14.64
C GLY A 44 5.76 -14.91 -15.52
N GLU A 45 6.89 -14.26 -15.78
CA GLU A 45 8.01 -14.83 -16.52
C GLU A 45 8.50 -16.16 -15.90
N ARG A 46 8.70 -16.17 -14.57
CA ARG A 46 9.04 -17.39 -13.86
C ARG A 46 7.95 -18.44 -13.98
N TYR A 47 6.69 -18.04 -13.70
CA TYR A 47 5.57 -18.98 -13.76
C TYR A 47 5.40 -19.61 -15.14
N LEU A 48 5.55 -18.86 -16.21
CA LEU A 48 5.44 -19.39 -17.58
C LEU A 48 6.48 -20.45 -17.86
N LYS A 49 7.70 -20.28 -17.34
CA LYS A 49 8.84 -21.21 -17.53
C LYS A 49 8.76 -22.43 -16.62
N THR A 50 8.41 -22.24 -15.34
CA THR A 50 8.55 -23.28 -14.31
C THR A 50 7.23 -23.83 -13.80
N LYS A 51 6.12 -23.13 -14.04
CA LYS A 51 4.80 -23.37 -13.44
C LYS A 51 4.76 -23.21 -11.91
N GLU A 52 5.82 -22.62 -11.33
CA GLU A 52 5.90 -22.28 -9.92
C GLU A 52 5.72 -20.78 -9.71
N THR A 53 4.90 -20.39 -8.75
CA THR A 53 4.70 -18.99 -8.34
C THR A 53 5.73 -18.57 -7.30
N LEU A 54 5.57 -19.02 -6.06
CA LEU A 54 6.47 -18.75 -4.93
C LEU A 54 6.91 -20.07 -4.29
N PRO A 55 8.17 -20.54 -4.51
CA PRO A 55 8.71 -21.70 -3.84
C PRO A 55 8.80 -21.52 -2.33
N ASP A 56 8.63 -22.60 -1.57
CA ASP A 56 8.72 -22.55 -0.11
C ASP A 56 10.15 -22.22 0.38
N THR A 57 11.18 -22.58 -0.40
CA THR A 57 12.56 -22.17 -0.14
C THR A 57 12.70 -20.66 -0.15
N VAL A 58 12.20 -20.00 -1.19
CA VAL A 58 12.18 -18.53 -1.31
C VAL A 58 11.37 -17.89 -0.19
N LEU A 59 10.19 -18.46 0.13
CA LEU A 59 9.38 -17.96 1.25
C LEU A 59 10.15 -18.01 2.59
N ASN A 60 10.92 -19.07 2.82
CA ASN A 60 11.73 -19.20 4.03
C ASN A 60 12.92 -18.20 4.05
N GLU A 61 13.48 -17.86 2.91
CA GLU A 61 14.48 -16.80 2.79
C GLU A 61 13.85 -15.43 3.07
N LEU A 62 12.67 -15.14 2.51
CA LEU A 62 11.94 -13.90 2.77
C LEU A 62 11.64 -13.68 4.26
N LYS A 63 11.41 -14.75 5.04
CA LYS A 63 11.23 -14.67 6.51
C LYS A 63 12.45 -14.18 7.27
N GLN A 64 13.63 -14.19 6.65
CA GLN A 64 14.90 -13.75 7.25
C GLN A 64 15.27 -12.31 6.89
N MET A 65 14.46 -11.64 6.09
CA MET A 65 14.66 -10.26 5.68
C MET A 65 14.08 -9.27 6.70
N ASP A 66 14.58 -8.05 6.68
CA ASP A 66 14.02 -6.96 7.49
C ASP A 66 12.81 -6.31 6.79
N ALA A 67 12.82 -6.29 5.45
CA ALA A 67 11.70 -5.80 4.63
C ALA A 67 11.71 -6.43 3.24
N ILE A 68 10.55 -6.38 2.58
CA ILE A 68 10.38 -6.73 1.17
C ILE A 68 9.99 -5.46 0.39
N TYR A 69 10.71 -5.17 -0.68
CA TYR A 69 10.41 -4.11 -1.62
C TYR A 69 9.94 -4.73 -2.94
N LEU A 70 8.65 -4.56 -3.22
CA LEU A 70 7.97 -5.16 -4.36
C LEU A 70 7.68 -4.10 -5.43
N GLY A 71 7.87 -4.46 -6.70
CA GLY A 71 7.44 -3.64 -7.84
C GLY A 71 5.98 -3.88 -8.18
N ALA A 72 5.71 -4.88 -9.01
CA ALA A 72 4.35 -5.23 -9.39
C ALA A 72 4.23 -6.71 -9.77
N ILE A 73 3.08 -7.31 -9.57
CA ILE A 73 2.78 -8.68 -10.00
C ILE A 73 1.59 -8.65 -10.93
N GLY A 74 1.70 -9.35 -12.06
CA GLY A 74 0.63 -9.52 -13.05
C GLY A 74 1.19 -9.58 -14.47
N HIS A 75 0.90 -10.65 -15.19
CA HIS A 75 1.39 -10.90 -16.53
C HIS A 75 0.23 -11.20 -17.50
N PRO A 76 0.16 -10.61 -18.70
CA PRO A 76 -0.96 -10.76 -19.62
C PRO A 76 -1.20 -12.22 -20.07
N ASP A 77 -0.13 -13.02 -20.17
CA ASP A 77 -0.21 -14.42 -20.62
C ASP A 77 -0.47 -15.41 -19.47
N VAL A 78 -0.66 -14.92 -18.25
CA VAL A 78 -1.01 -15.76 -17.08
C VAL A 78 -2.46 -15.51 -16.72
N LYS A 79 -3.21 -16.60 -16.52
CA LYS A 79 -4.63 -16.51 -16.13
C LYS A 79 -4.76 -15.67 -14.83
N PRO A 80 -5.68 -14.69 -14.79
CA PRO A 80 -5.94 -13.89 -13.61
C PRO A 80 -6.17 -14.74 -12.34
N GLY A 81 -5.65 -14.29 -11.23
CA GLY A 81 -5.73 -14.95 -9.93
C GLY A 81 -4.56 -15.91 -9.63
N ILE A 82 -3.83 -16.42 -10.61
CA ILE A 82 -2.73 -17.38 -10.36
C ILE A 82 -1.55 -16.68 -9.66
N LEU A 83 -1.11 -15.56 -10.18
CA LEU A 83 0.04 -14.83 -9.63
C LEU A 83 -0.34 -14.09 -8.35
N GLU A 84 -1.53 -13.49 -8.33
CA GLU A 84 -2.05 -12.78 -7.17
C GLU A 84 -2.19 -13.71 -5.97
N GLN A 85 -2.80 -14.87 -6.14
CA GLN A 85 -2.95 -15.88 -5.08
C GLN A 85 -1.63 -16.56 -4.74
N GLY A 86 -0.86 -16.93 -5.76
CA GLY A 86 0.35 -17.73 -5.59
C GLY A 86 1.58 -16.94 -5.12
N ILE A 87 1.60 -15.61 -5.26
CA ILE A 87 2.71 -14.75 -4.82
C ILE A 87 2.21 -13.76 -3.76
N LEU A 88 1.34 -12.79 -4.13
CA LEU A 88 0.97 -11.69 -3.24
C LEU A 88 0.24 -12.17 -1.99
N LEU A 89 -0.88 -12.90 -2.17
CA LEU A 89 -1.65 -13.40 -1.03
C LEU A 89 -0.86 -14.45 -0.24
N LYS A 90 -0.07 -15.32 -0.92
CA LYS A 90 0.80 -16.29 -0.23
C LYS A 90 1.80 -15.57 0.67
N ILE A 91 2.47 -14.51 0.22
CA ILE A 91 3.38 -13.71 1.06
C ILE A 91 2.61 -13.08 2.22
N ARG A 92 1.49 -12.40 1.98
CA ARG A 92 0.70 -11.73 3.01
C ARG A 92 0.25 -12.68 4.12
N PHE A 93 -0.25 -13.86 3.75
CA PHE A 93 -0.74 -14.86 4.70
C PHE A 93 0.40 -15.57 5.45
N GLN A 94 1.43 -16.01 4.73
CA GLN A 94 2.53 -16.78 5.32
C GLN A 94 3.49 -15.93 6.17
N LEU A 95 3.57 -14.63 5.92
CA LEU A 95 4.31 -13.68 6.75
C LEU A 95 3.42 -12.93 7.74
N ASP A 96 2.14 -13.31 7.83
CA ASP A 96 1.12 -12.69 8.71
C ASP A 96 1.11 -11.16 8.63
N GLN A 97 1.16 -10.62 7.40
CA GLN A 97 1.11 -9.19 7.11
C GLN A 97 -0.34 -8.70 7.22
N TYR A 98 -0.86 -8.65 8.42
CA TYR A 98 -2.30 -8.50 8.71
C TYR A 98 -2.84 -7.07 8.55
N VAL A 99 -1.99 -6.09 8.31
CA VAL A 99 -2.39 -4.72 7.99
C VAL A 99 -1.95 -4.37 6.58
N ASN A 100 -2.87 -3.85 5.78
CA ASN A 100 -2.53 -3.12 4.57
C ASN A 100 -2.69 -1.62 4.84
N LEU A 101 -1.56 -0.92 4.92
CA LEU A 101 -1.49 0.51 5.24
C LEU A 101 -1.47 1.33 3.96
N ARG A 102 -2.47 2.18 3.77
CA ARG A 102 -2.68 2.98 2.56
C ARG A 102 -2.83 4.47 2.89
N PRO A 103 -1.74 5.25 2.86
CA PRO A 103 -1.82 6.70 2.96
C PRO A 103 -2.55 7.32 1.77
N VAL A 104 -3.39 8.30 2.03
CA VAL A 104 -4.08 9.12 1.03
C VAL A 104 -3.72 10.56 1.32
N LYS A 105 -2.74 11.09 0.58
CA LYS A 105 -2.20 12.44 0.79
C LYS A 105 -2.02 13.16 -0.53
N LEU A 106 -2.73 14.25 -0.70
CA LEU A 106 -2.57 15.11 -1.87
C LEU A 106 -1.38 16.07 -1.65
N TYR A 107 -0.39 15.97 -2.50
CA TYR A 107 0.76 16.87 -2.44
C TYR A 107 0.50 18.20 -3.17
N PRO A 108 1.12 19.32 -2.69
CA PRO A 108 1.06 20.60 -3.39
C PRO A 108 1.55 20.48 -4.85
N GLY A 109 0.76 20.95 -5.80
CA GLY A 109 1.06 20.85 -7.23
C GLY A 109 0.42 19.66 -7.94
N VAL A 110 -0.11 18.70 -7.19
CA VAL A 110 -0.86 17.56 -7.76
C VAL A 110 -2.33 17.94 -7.89
N GLU A 111 -2.93 17.62 -9.04
CA GLU A 111 -4.35 17.82 -9.27
C GLU A 111 -5.18 16.71 -8.63
N THR A 112 -6.31 17.07 -8.06
CA THR A 112 -7.35 16.14 -7.58
C THR A 112 -8.61 16.29 -8.44
N PRO A 113 -9.38 15.21 -8.68
CA PRO A 113 -10.67 15.33 -9.35
C PRO A 113 -11.74 16.01 -8.49
N LEU A 114 -11.46 16.28 -7.23
CA LEU A 114 -12.41 16.89 -6.30
C LEU A 114 -12.46 18.41 -6.48
N LYS A 115 -13.66 18.94 -6.69
CA LYS A 115 -13.89 20.39 -6.82
C LYS A 115 -13.66 21.10 -5.48
N ASN A 116 -12.89 22.18 -5.48
CA ASN A 116 -12.61 23.05 -4.31
C ASN A 116 -11.93 22.32 -3.14
N LYS A 117 -11.13 21.25 -3.43
CA LYS A 117 -10.31 20.56 -2.44
C LYS A 117 -8.84 20.69 -2.79
N GLY A 118 -8.00 20.67 -1.76
CA GLY A 118 -6.55 20.82 -1.90
C GLY A 118 -5.78 20.00 -0.86
N PRO A 119 -4.45 20.19 -0.79
CA PRO A 119 -3.58 19.42 0.11
C PRO A 119 -3.95 19.49 1.60
N LYS A 120 -4.66 20.53 2.02
CA LYS A 120 -5.14 20.66 3.42
C LYS A 120 -6.36 19.80 3.73
N ASP A 121 -7.10 19.43 2.69
CA ASP A 121 -8.35 18.68 2.81
C ASP A 121 -8.13 17.17 2.67
N ILE A 122 -7.09 16.75 1.96
CA ILE A 122 -6.83 15.33 1.62
C ILE A 122 -5.52 14.90 2.26
N ASP A 123 -5.60 14.46 3.52
CA ASP A 123 -4.50 13.86 4.28
C ASP A 123 -5.07 12.93 5.36
N PHE A 124 -5.26 11.66 5.00
CA PHE A 124 -5.75 10.60 5.89
C PHE A 124 -5.13 9.26 5.51
N VAL A 125 -5.38 8.23 6.32
CA VAL A 125 -4.82 6.88 6.10
C VAL A 125 -5.92 5.84 6.23
N ILE A 126 -5.86 4.81 5.39
CA ILE A 126 -6.72 3.63 5.48
C ILE A 126 -5.88 2.47 6.01
N VAL A 127 -6.33 1.89 7.12
CA VAL A 127 -5.83 0.67 7.73
C VAL A 127 -6.80 -0.45 7.36
N ARG A 128 -6.43 -1.22 6.34
CA ARG A 128 -7.20 -2.34 5.81
C ARG A 128 -6.72 -3.64 6.44
N GLU A 129 -7.64 -4.47 6.96
CA GLU A 129 -7.32 -5.85 7.30
C GLU A 129 -6.85 -6.60 6.05
N ASN A 130 -5.85 -7.49 6.17
CA ASN A 130 -5.13 -7.98 5.00
C ASN A 130 -4.97 -9.50 4.92
N THR A 131 -5.46 -10.25 5.90
CA THR A 131 -5.28 -11.72 6.02
C THR A 131 -6.57 -12.51 6.21
N GLU A 132 -7.70 -11.83 6.32
CA GLU A 132 -9.01 -12.41 6.54
C GLU A 132 -10.05 -11.89 5.51
N GLY A 133 -11.33 -11.98 5.83
CA GLY A 133 -12.44 -11.52 5.01
C GLY A 133 -12.71 -12.43 3.81
N ALA A 134 -13.24 -11.87 2.74
CA ALA A 134 -13.56 -12.59 1.51
C ALA A 134 -12.32 -13.10 0.75
N TYR A 135 -11.14 -12.57 1.07
CA TYR A 135 -9.85 -13.01 0.47
C TYR A 135 -9.25 -14.23 1.16
N SER A 136 -9.87 -14.76 2.21
CA SER A 136 -9.42 -15.96 2.93
C SER A 136 -9.36 -17.23 2.06
N GLY A 137 -10.00 -17.22 0.89
CA GLY A 137 -10.00 -18.35 -0.04
C GLY A 137 -10.94 -19.48 0.34
N VAL A 138 -11.79 -19.28 1.34
CA VAL A 138 -12.79 -20.28 1.75
C VAL A 138 -14.01 -20.20 0.85
N GLY A 139 -14.35 -21.31 0.19
CA GLY A 139 -15.44 -21.39 -0.74
C GLY A 139 -15.29 -22.54 -1.73
N GLY A 140 -16.15 -22.56 -2.74
CA GLY A 140 -16.13 -23.61 -3.75
C GLY A 140 -17.32 -23.54 -4.70
N PHE A 141 -17.42 -24.60 -5.53
CA PHE A 141 -18.50 -24.74 -6.49
C PHE A 141 -19.23 -26.07 -6.28
N ILE A 142 -20.55 -26.05 -6.46
CA ILE A 142 -21.41 -27.23 -6.56
C ILE A 142 -21.95 -27.25 -7.99
N LYS A 143 -21.96 -28.42 -8.65
CA LYS A 143 -22.41 -28.62 -10.04
C LYS A 143 -21.73 -27.67 -11.05
N ARG A 144 -20.44 -27.41 -10.91
CA ARG A 144 -19.71 -26.48 -11.76
C ARG A 144 -19.85 -26.81 -13.26
N GLY A 145 -20.11 -25.78 -14.08
CA GLY A 145 -20.27 -25.90 -15.53
C GLY A 145 -21.66 -26.39 -15.98
N THR A 146 -22.64 -26.46 -15.07
CA THR A 146 -24.04 -26.78 -15.41
C THR A 146 -24.96 -25.57 -15.18
N PRO A 147 -26.19 -25.59 -15.73
CA PRO A 147 -27.18 -24.52 -15.45
C PRO A 147 -27.53 -24.37 -13.95
N ASP A 148 -27.35 -25.42 -13.15
CA ASP A 148 -27.60 -25.42 -11.72
C ASP A 148 -26.34 -25.17 -10.88
N GLU A 149 -25.33 -24.53 -11.45
CA GLU A 149 -24.07 -24.21 -10.76
C GLU A 149 -24.31 -23.29 -9.57
N ILE A 150 -23.71 -23.61 -8.43
CA ILE A 150 -23.69 -22.79 -7.23
C ILE A 150 -22.25 -22.43 -6.92
N ALA A 151 -21.95 -21.14 -6.72
CA ALA A 151 -20.68 -20.63 -6.23
C ALA A 151 -20.83 -20.15 -4.77
N ILE A 152 -19.93 -20.55 -3.90
CA ILE A 152 -19.86 -20.12 -2.50
C ILE A 152 -18.53 -19.43 -2.27
N GLN A 153 -18.57 -18.22 -1.71
CA GLN A 153 -17.40 -17.46 -1.27
C GLN A 153 -17.67 -16.94 0.14
N GLU A 154 -16.94 -17.45 1.12
CA GLU A 154 -17.12 -17.08 2.53
C GLU A 154 -16.22 -15.90 2.91
N ALA A 155 -16.73 -15.02 3.79
CA ALA A 155 -15.95 -13.97 4.44
C ALA A 155 -15.72 -14.37 5.91
N ILE A 156 -14.46 -14.60 6.27
CA ILE A 156 -14.06 -15.03 7.62
C ILE A 156 -13.52 -13.83 8.39
N HIS A 157 -14.06 -13.61 9.58
CA HIS A 157 -13.61 -12.58 10.50
C HIS A 157 -13.37 -13.19 11.88
N THR A 158 -12.13 -13.17 12.36
CA THR A 158 -11.83 -13.63 13.71
C THR A 158 -11.71 -12.45 14.68
N ARG A 159 -12.05 -12.66 15.94
CA ARG A 159 -11.86 -11.65 16.99
C ARG A 159 -10.39 -11.17 17.02
N LYS A 160 -9.45 -12.11 16.92
CA LYS A 160 -8.01 -11.82 16.89
C LYS A 160 -7.62 -10.92 15.70
N GLY A 161 -8.07 -11.26 14.49
CA GLY A 161 -7.74 -10.49 13.27
C GLY A 161 -8.29 -9.08 13.33
N VAL A 162 -9.58 -8.94 13.68
CA VAL A 162 -10.24 -7.64 13.81
C VAL A 162 -9.59 -6.78 14.90
N GLU A 163 -9.33 -7.35 16.08
CA GLU A 163 -8.78 -6.60 17.22
C GLU A 163 -7.37 -6.11 16.96
N ARG A 164 -6.48 -6.95 16.39
CA ARG A 164 -5.10 -6.54 16.09
C ARG A 164 -5.03 -5.47 14.99
N CYS A 165 -5.87 -5.56 13.96
CA CYS A 165 -5.96 -4.54 12.92
C CYS A 165 -6.48 -3.22 13.47
N THR A 166 -7.54 -3.26 14.29
CA THR A 166 -8.09 -2.10 14.98
C THR A 166 -7.06 -1.45 15.90
N ARG A 167 -6.36 -2.24 16.70
CA ARG A 167 -5.28 -1.76 17.60
C ARG A 167 -4.20 -1.03 16.82
N TYR A 168 -3.76 -1.61 15.71
CA TYR A 168 -2.79 -0.95 14.84
C TYR A 168 -3.29 0.42 14.34
N ALA A 169 -4.57 0.53 13.97
CA ALA A 169 -5.16 1.79 13.53
C ALA A 169 -5.11 2.88 14.63
N PHE A 170 -5.41 2.52 15.88
CA PHE A 170 -5.31 3.44 17.02
C PHE A 170 -3.86 3.82 17.34
N GLU A 171 -2.93 2.88 17.33
CA GLU A 171 -1.50 3.12 17.52
C GLU A 171 -0.94 4.04 16.43
N TYR A 172 -1.33 3.79 15.18
CA TYR A 172 -0.94 4.61 14.04
C TYR A 172 -1.52 6.03 14.12
N CYS A 173 -2.79 6.17 14.52
CA CYS A 173 -3.43 7.46 14.74
C CYS A 173 -2.68 8.28 15.80
N ARG A 174 -2.30 7.66 16.91
CA ARG A 174 -1.50 8.29 17.97
C ARG A 174 -0.11 8.71 17.48
N LYS A 175 0.58 7.84 16.70
CA LYS A 175 1.88 8.15 16.10
C LYS A 175 1.76 9.31 15.11
N ARG A 176 0.72 9.30 14.28
CA ARG A 176 0.44 10.32 13.27
C ARG A 176 0.16 11.69 13.89
N ASN A 177 -0.55 11.73 15.01
CA ASN A 177 -0.86 12.92 15.81
C ASN A 177 -1.38 14.10 14.97
N GLN A 178 -2.35 13.84 14.11
CA GLN A 178 -2.98 14.87 13.26
C GLN A 178 -4.32 15.30 13.86
N LYS A 179 -5.43 14.65 13.46
CA LYS A 179 -6.77 14.98 13.94
C LYS A 179 -7.18 14.12 15.15
N ASN A 180 -6.37 13.10 15.49
CA ASN A 180 -6.63 12.17 16.60
C ASN A 180 -8.01 11.51 16.52
N LYS A 181 -8.38 11.03 15.33
CA LYS A 181 -9.67 10.40 15.05
C LYS A 181 -9.52 9.08 14.33
N VAL A 182 -10.19 8.01 14.80
CA VAL A 182 -10.28 6.72 14.11
C VAL A 182 -11.74 6.46 13.74
N THR A 183 -12.00 6.26 12.45
CA THR A 183 -13.32 5.93 11.91
C THR A 183 -13.38 4.46 11.53
N LEU A 184 -14.30 3.69 12.10
CA LEU A 184 -14.62 2.34 11.64
C LEU A 184 -15.49 2.43 10.38
N CYS A 185 -14.98 1.89 9.27
CA CYS A 185 -15.76 1.68 8.05
C CYS A 185 -16.36 0.28 8.06
N GLY A 186 -17.68 0.18 8.00
CA GLY A 186 -18.36 -1.10 8.10
C GLY A 186 -19.69 -1.15 7.35
N LYS A 187 -20.51 -2.16 7.62
CA LYS A 187 -21.86 -2.34 7.06
C LYS A 187 -22.76 -3.10 8.03
N THR A 188 -22.89 -2.61 9.25
CA THR A 188 -23.64 -3.26 10.35
C THR A 188 -25.11 -3.48 10.07
N ASN A 189 -25.71 -2.66 9.20
CA ASN A 189 -27.13 -2.76 8.85
C ASN A 189 -27.47 -3.93 7.92
N VAL A 190 -26.48 -4.58 7.31
CA VAL A 190 -26.67 -5.71 6.36
C VAL A 190 -25.79 -6.90 6.71
N LEU A 191 -24.49 -6.67 6.91
CA LEU A 191 -23.51 -7.72 7.26
C LEU A 191 -23.44 -7.86 8.79
N THR A 192 -24.56 -8.26 9.39
CA THR A 192 -24.82 -8.13 10.81
C THR A 192 -23.86 -8.94 11.69
N TYR A 193 -23.47 -10.15 11.29
CA TYR A 193 -22.53 -10.96 12.10
C TYR A 193 -21.10 -10.44 12.03
N ALA A 194 -20.60 -10.20 10.83
CA ALA A 194 -19.23 -9.73 10.62
C ALA A 194 -19.00 -8.38 11.29
N PHE A 195 -19.88 -7.41 11.02
CA PHE A 195 -19.67 -6.05 11.52
C PHE A 195 -20.18 -5.83 12.95
N ASP A 196 -20.98 -6.71 13.52
CA ASP A 196 -21.17 -6.76 14.98
C ASP A 196 -19.85 -7.10 15.69
N LEU A 197 -19.10 -8.09 15.18
CA LEU A 197 -17.78 -8.42 15.71
C LEU A 197 -16.81 -7.23 15.57
N TRP A 198 -16.78 -6.60 14.40
CA TRP A 198 -15.92 -5.43 14.15
C TRP A 198 -16.26 -4.27 15.10
N GLU A 199 -17.54 -3.95 15.26
CA GLU A 199 -17.97 -2.84 16.11
C GLU A 199 -17.66 -3.09 17.58
N ARG A 200 -17.91 -4.29 18.09
CA ARG A 200 -17.57 -4.67 19.48
C ARG A 200 -16.06 -4.62 19.71
N ALA A 201 -15.26 -5.20 18.82
CA ALA A 201 -13.80 -5.15 18.93
C ALA A 201 -13.27 -3.73 18.87
N PHE A 202 -13.79 -2.91 17.96
CA PHE A 202 -13.42 -1.50 17.83
C PHE A 202 -13.70 -0.72 19.12
N ARG A 203 -14.90 -0.87 19.68
CA ARG A 203 -15.27 -0.23 20.96
C ARG A 203 -14.41 -0.69 22.13
N ASP A 204 -14.05 -1.97 22.17
CA ASP A 204 -13.21 -2.49 23.25
C ASP A 204 -11.79 -1.96 23.17
N VAL A 205 -11.17 -1.94 21.99
CA VAL A 205 -9.83 -1.38 21.78
C VAL A 205 -9.82 0.13 22.05
N ALA A 206 -10.85 0.86 21.62
CA ALA A 206 -10.95 2.31 21.82
C ALA A 206 -10.84 2.74 23.29
N LYS A 207 -11.33 1.90 24.23
CA LYS A 207 -11.26 2.18 25.68
C LYS A 207 -9.80 2.32 26.18
N GLU A 208 -8.84 1.71 25.48
CA GLU A 208 -7.41 1.74 25.82
C GLU A 208 -6.69 3.01 25.30
N PHE A 209 -7.34 3.75 24.37
CA PHE A 209 -6.72 4.88 23.66
C PHE A 209 -7.42 6.21 24.01
N LYS A 210 -7.23 6.67 25.25
CA LYS A 210 -7.79 7.97 25.68
C LYS A 210 -7.27 9.12 24.81
N GLY A 211 -8.17 10.05 24.46
CA GLY A 211 -7.83 11.23 23.65
C GLY A 211 -7.90 11.01 22.13
N ILE A 212 -8.28 9.81 21.67
CA ILE A 212 -8.59 9.56 20.27
C ILE A 212 -10.13 9.54 20.12
N GLU A 213 -10.65 10.39 19.25
CA GLU A 213 -12.06 10.39 18.86
C GLU A 213 -12.40 9.15 18.04
N THR A 214 -13.56 8.57 18.28
CA THR A 214 -14.05 7.41 17.52
C THR A 214 -15.29 7.79 16.71
N ASP A 215 -15.35 7.26 15.51
CA ASP A 215 -16.47 7.45 14.59
C ASP A 215 -16.81 6.13 13.88
N TYR A 216 -18.02 6.06 13.35
CA TYR A 216 -18.49 4.94 12.54
C TYR A 216 -19.25 5.45 11.32
N ALA A 217 -18.97 4.86 10.17
CA ALA A 217 -19.77 5.09 8.98
C ALA A 217 -19.89 3.82 8.13
N HIS A 218 -21.04 3.65 7.47
CA HIS A 218 -21.20 2.61 6.45
C HIS A 218 -20.30 2.89 5.24
N VAL A 219 -19.83 1.84 4.59
CA VAL A 219 -18.88 1.94 3.48
C VAL A 219 -19.38 2.84 2.33
N ASP A 220 -20.66 2.77 2.02
CA ASP A 220 -21.30 3.64 1.03
C ASP A 220 -21.26 5.12 1.45
N ALA A 221 -21.50 5.43 2.72
CA ALA A 221 -21.33 6.77 3.27
C ALA A 221 -19.86 7.22 3.27
N ILE A 222 -18.92 6.34 3.61
CA ILE A 222 -17.47 6.61 3.51
C ILE A 222 -17.11 7.04 2.09
N CYS A 223 -17.54 6.30 1.06
CA CYS A 223 -17.29 6.68 -0.35
C CYS A 223 -17.84 8.08 -0.68
N MET A 224 -19.04 8.41 -0.22
CA MET A 224 -19.63 9.74 -0.41
C MET A 224 -18.82 10.83 0.31
N TRP A 225 -18.41 10.58 1.55
CA TRP A 225 -17.67 11.57 2.34
C TRP A 225 -16.22 11.71 1.89
N MET A 226 -15.57 10.68 1.40
CA MET A 226 -14.24 10.79 0.78
C MET A 226 -14.25 11.74 -0.43
N VAL A 227 -15.36 11.80 -1.18
CA VAL A 227 -15.52 12.72 -2.31
C VAL A 227 -15.92 14.13 -1.84
N LYS A 228 -16.81 14.24 -0.85
CA LYS A 228 -17.41 15.52 -0.44
C LYS A 228 -16.62 16.23 0.65
N ASN A 229 -16.19 15.50 1.68
CA ASN A 229 -15.56 16.02 2.89
C ASN A 229 -14.37 15.13 3.32
N PRO A 230 -13.35 14.92 2.47
CA PRO A 230 -12.18 14.09 2.81
C PRO A 230 -11.44 14.57 4.06
N GLU A 231 -11.54 15.85 4.38
CA GLU A 231 -10.97 16.48 5.58
C GLU A 231 -11.56 15.97 6.91
N TRP A 232 -12.65 15.23 6.89
CA TRP A 232 -13.24 14.65 8.11
C TRP A 232 -12.48 13.43 8.62
N PHE A 233 -11.65 12.81 7.78
CA PHE A 233 -10.93 11.59 8.12
C PHE A 233 -9.50 11.88 8.59
N ASP A 234 -9.02 11.03 9.51
CA ASP A 234 -7.61 10.93 9.91
C ASP A 234 -7.13 9.50 9.68
N VAL A 235 -7.70 8.53 10.41
CA VAL A 235 -7.44 7.11 10.17
C VAL A 235 -8.79 6.39 10.00
N ILE A 236 -8.92 5.64 8.91
CA ILE A 236 -10.06 4.75 8.65
C ILE A 236 -9.58 3.32 8.85
N VAL A 237 -10.29 2.52 9.65
CA VAL A 237 -10.05 1.09 9.77
C VAL A 237 -11.23 0.30 9.19
N THR A 238 -10.93 -0.79 8.47
CA THR A 238 -11.95 -1.57 7.77
C THR A 238 -11.50 -3.01 7.47
N ASP A 239 -12.43 -3.84 7.03
CA ASP A 239 -12.17 -5.19 6.56
C ASP A 239 -11.40 -5.19 5.22
N ASN A 240 -11.07 -6.39 4.77
CA ASN A 240 -10.22 -6.58 3.60
C ASN A 240 -10.88 -6.07 2.30
N ILE A 241 -12.13 -6.45 2.03
CA ILE A 241 -12.77 -6.11 0.75
C ILE A 241 -13.19 -4.64 0.67
N PHE A 242 -13.75 -4.07 1.72
CA PHE A 242 -14.08 -2.65 1.73
C PHE A 242 -12.81 -1.80 1.67
N GLY A 243 -11.75 -2.24 2.38
CA GLY A 243 -10.45 -1.60 2.32
C GLY A 243 -9.87 -1.57 0.91
N ASP A 244 -10.00 -2.65 0.14
CA ASP A 244 -9.56 -2.70 -1.25
C ASP A 244 -10.26 -1.63 -2.10
N ILE A 245 -11.57 -1.55 -2.00
CA ILE A 245 -12.38 -0.61 -2.79
C ILE A 245 -12.08 0.85 -2.42
N ILE A 246 -12.11 1.18 -1.13
CA ILE A 246 -11.96 2.59 -0.70
C ILE A 246 -10.52 3.09 -0.82
N THR A 247 -9.51 2.21 -0.82
CA THR A 247 -8.12 2.63 -1.06
C THR A 247 -7.87 3.05 -2.50
N ASP A 248 -8.53 2.43 -3.47
CA ASP A 248 -8.44 2.83 -4.87
C ASP A 248 -9.17 4.16 -5.12
N LEU A 249 -10.33 4.37 -4.48
CA LEU A 249 -10.97 5.69 -4.45
C LEU A 249 -10.01 6.73 -3.82
N GLY A 250 -9.36 6.40 -2.71
CA GLY A 250 -8.35 7.24 -2.07
C GLY A 250 -7.19 7.58 -3.00
N ALA A 251 -6.67 6.59 -3.73
CA ALA A 251 -5.61 6.80 -4.70
C ALA A 251 -6.03 7.79 -5.80
N MET A 252 -7.27 7.71 -6.29
CA MET A 252 -7.75 8.64 -7.30
C MET A 252 -7.88 10.07 -6.77
N ILE A 253 -8.39 10.26 -5.56
CA ILE A 253 -8.56 11.62 -5.00
C ILE A 253 -7.24 12.28 -4.59
N GLN A 254 -6.18 11.53 -4.35
CA GLN A 254 -4.84 12.08 -4.07
C GLN A 254 -4.01 12.38 -5.32
N GLY A 255 -4.57 12.21 -6.53
CA GLY A 255 -3.88 12.51 -7.78
C GLY A 255 -3.56 11.29 -8.65
N GLY A 256 -4.04 10.10 -8.29
CA GLY A 256 -3.97 8.87 -9.09
C GLY A 256 -2.91 7.88 -8.64
N MET A 257 -2.89 6.73 -9.33
CA MET A 257 -2.03 5.58 -9.00
C MET A 257 -0.53 5.86 -9.14
N GLY A 258 -0.14 6.89 -9.88
CA GLY A 258 1.27 7.24 -10.15
C GLY A 258 2.07 7.71 -8.92
N ILE A 259 1.40 7.95 -7.78
CA ILE A 259 2.02 8.35 -6.51
C ILE A 259 1.56 7.48 -5.33
N ALA A 260 0.54 6.65 -5.54
CA ALA A 260 -0.06 5.85 -4.49
C ALA A 260 0.80 4.63 -4.13
N ALA A 261 1.19 4.53 -2.87
CA ALA A 261 1.95 3.43 -2.30
C ALA A 261 1.21 2.76 -1.14
N GLY A 262 1.63 1.54 -0.81
CA GLY A 262 1.08 0.80 0.31
C GLY A 262 2.11 -0.08 1.01
N GLY A 263 1.84 -0.38 2.27
CA GLY A 263 2.61 -1.34 3.05
C GLY A 263 1.72 -2.49 3.53
N ASN A 264 2.19 -3.72 3.31
CA ASN A 264 1.60 -4.91 3.92
C ASN A 264 2.41 -5.19 5.19
N ILE A 265 1.82 -4.90 6.34
CA ILE A 265 2.57 -4.74 7.58
C ILE A 265 2.34 -5.92 8.53
N ASN A 266 3.42 -6.48 9.01
CA ASN A 266 3.49 -7.25 10.24
C ASN A 266 4.39 -6.47 11.23
N PRO A 267 3.86 -5.83 12.27
CA PRO A 267 4.68 -5.04 13.20
C PRO A 267 5.74 -5.83 13.97
N LYS A 268 5.63 -7.17 13.97
CA LYS A 268 6.55 -8.09 14.67
C LYS A 268 7.31 -9.02 13.72
N GLY A 269 7.16 -8.82 12.41
CA GLY A 269 7.75 -9.67 11.37
C GLY A 269 8.07 -8.88 10.12
N VAL A 270 8.30 -9.61 9.02
CA VAL A 270 8.68 -9.00 7.75
C VAL A 270 7.50 -8.32 7.09
N SER A 271 7.66 -7.06 6.77
CA SER A 271 6.67 -6.26 6.06
C SER A 271 7.06 -6.06 4.59
N MET A 272 6.07 -5.83 3.72
CA MET A 272 6.26 -5.65 2.29
C MET A 272 5.70 -4.31 1.83
N PHE A 273 6.46 -3.59 1.00
CA PHE A 273 6.12 -2.25 0.51
C PHE A 273 6.07 -2.23 -1.01
N GLU A 274 5.02 -1.64 -1.57
CA GLU A 274 4.73 -1.71 -3.00
C GLU A 274 4.01 -0.46 -3.53
N PRO A 275 4.22 -0.06 -4.80
CA PRO A 275 3.28 0.82 -5.50
C PRO A 275 1.97 0.07 -5.73
N ILE A 276 0.82 0.76 -5.67
CA ILE A 276 -0.48 0.10 -5.80
C ILE A 276 -1.03 0.05 -7.23
N GLY A 277 -0.32 0.63 -8.19
CA GLY A 277 -0.79 0.81 -9.57
C GLY A 277 -0.74 -0.44 -10.47
N GLY A 278 -0.37 -1.62 -9.95
CA GLY A 278 -0.25 -2.86 -10.71
C GLY A 278 0.87 -2.86 -11.76
N SER A 279 0.95 -3.93 -12.57
CA SER A 279 2.06 -4.17 -13.51
C SER A 279 2.01 -3.34 -14.80
N ALA A 280 0.86 -2.78 -15.14
CA ALA A 280 0.63 -1.92 -16.32
C ALA A 280 1.37 -2.39 -17.61
N PRO A 281 1.14 -3.62 -18.08
CA PRO A 281 1.97 -4.27 -19.11
C PRO A 281 2.00 -3.52 -20.44
N LYS A 282 0.98 -2.70 -20.72
CA LYS A 282 0.92 -1.87 -21.94
C LYS A 282 2.01 -0.79 -22.01
N TYR A 283 2.67 -0.49 -20.90
CA TYR A 283 3.75 0.52 -20.83
C TYR A 283 5.13 -0.10 -20.63
N LEU A 284 5.24 -1.43 -20.64
CA LEU A 284 6.51 -2.14 -20.44
C LEU A 284 7.62 -1.62 -21.38
N GLY A 285 8.74 -1.21 -20.82
CA GLY A 285 9.92 -0.74 -21.56
C GLY A 285 9.79 0.62 -22.23
N MET A 286 8.67 1.33 -22.03
CA MET A 286 8.46 2.63 -22.66
C MET A 286 9.11 3.80 -21.89
N GLY A 287 9.48 3.64 -20.63
CA GLY A 287 10.09 4.70 -19.82
C GLY A 287 9.15 5.88 -19.52
N VAL A 288 7.84 5.65 -19.47
CA VAL A 288 6.83 6.72 -19.39
C VAL A 288 5.97 6.70 -18.14
N VAL A 289 6.14 5.70 -17.28
CA VAL A 289 5.35 5.57 -16.04
C VAL A 289 5.97 6.38 -14.89
N SER A 290 5.12 6.88 -14.00
CA SER A 290 5.59 7.60 -12.81
C SER A 290 6.27 6.62 -11.83
N PRO A 291 7.52 6.84 -11.42
CA PRO A 291 8.19 6.02 -10.41
C PRO A 291 7.85 6.47 -8.98
N LEU A 292 7.09 7.56 -8.82
CA LEU A 292 6.87 8.18 -7.51
C LEU A 292 6.11 7.27 -6.54
N ALA A 293 5.24 6.40 -7.04
CA ALA A 293 4.57 5.40 -6.20
C ALA A 293 5.57 4.39 -5.62
N ALA A 294 6.52 3.89 -6.42
CA ALA A 294 7.58 2.99 -5.95
C ALA A 294 8.54 3.73 -5.00
N ILE A 295 8.89 4.97 -5.30
CA ILE A 295 9.72 5.81 -4.41
C ILE A 295 8.98 6.08 -3.08
N SER A 296 7.66 6.31 -3.10
CA SER A 296 6.84 6.43 -1.88
C SER A 296 6.77 5.12 -1.09
N ALA A 297 6.74 3.96 -1.77
CA ALA A 297 6.85 2.66 -1.10
C ALA A 297 8.21 2.48 -0.42
N CYS A 298 9.30 2.92 -1.04
CA CYS A 298 10.62 2.98 -0.42
C CYS A 298 10.64 3.91 0.80
N GLN A 299 10.00 5.08 0.73
CA GLN A 299 9.83 5.99 1.86
C GLN A 299 9.10 5.32 3.03
N MET A 300 7.96 4.64 2.76
CA MET A 300 7.20 3.89 3.78
C MET A 300 8.03 2.76 4.40
N MET A 301 8.83 2.04 3.59
CA MET A 301 9.74 0.99 4.05
C MET A 301 10.77 1.55 5.03
N LEU A 302 11.40 2.67 4.70
CA LEU A 302 12.40 3.30 5.57
C LEU A 302 11.79 3.85 6.86
N GLU A 303 10.60 4.42 6.81
CA GLU A 303 9.86 4.83 8.00
C GLU A 303 9.56 3.64 8.91
N HIS A 304 9.16 2.51 8.35
CA HIS A 304 8.91 1.27 9.08
C HIS A 304 10.17 0.70 9.73
N LEU A 305 11.32 0.78 9.05
CA LEU A 305 12.62 0.35 9.54
C LEU A 305 13.24 1.33 10.57
N GLY A 306 12.57 2.45 10.88
CA GLY A 306 13.03 3.44 11.85
C GLY A 306 13.93 4.54 11.29
N GLU A 307 14.18 4.56 9.97
CA GLU A 307 14.97 5.58 9.28
C GLU A 307 14.12 6.82 8.95
N GLU A 308 13.47 7.40 9.96
CA GLU A 308 12.49 8.49 9.81
C GLU A 308 13.06 9.74 9.13
N LYS A 309 14.35 10.06 9.35
CA LYS A 309 14.99 11.23 8.71
C LYS A 309 15.13 11.00 7.19
N ALA A 310 15.53 9.79 6.80
CA ALA A 310 15.63 9.40 5.40
C ALA A 310 14.25 9.39 4.72
N ALA A 311 13.25 8.82 5.39
CA ALA A 311 11.86 8.80 4.90
C ALA A 311 11.31 10.22 4.68
N ARG A 312 11.50 11.15 5.64
CA ARG A 312 11.12 12.56 5.48
C ARG A 312 11.87 13.26 4.35
N GLY A 313 13.15 12.95 4.16
CA GLY A 313 13.94 13.49 3.05
C GLY A 313 13.36 13.07 1.69
N ILE A 314 12.96 11.80 1.54
CA ILE A 314 12.29 11.31 0.31
C ILE A 314 10.96 12.04 0.11
N GLU A 315 10.11 12.13 1.14
CA GLU A 315 8.81 12.79 1.03
C GLU A 315 8.96 14.27 0.61
N THR A 316 9.90 14.97 1.23
CA THR A 316 10.20 16.37 0.87
C THR A 316 10.65 16.50 -0.59
N ALA A 317 11.47 15.58 -1.06
CA ALA A 317 11.92 15.57 -2.46
C ALA A 317 10.78 15.28 -3.42
N ILE A 318 9.92 14.30 -3.12
CA ILE A 318 8.70 14.03 -3.90
C ILE A 318 7.83 15.29 -4.02
N MET A 319 7.58 15.98 -2.89
CA MET A 319 6.78 17.20 -2.88
C MET A 319 7.37 18.30 -3.79
N LYS A 320 8.69 18.43 -3.84
CA LYS A 320 9.35 19.38 -4.74
C LYS A 320 9.19 18.99 -6.20
N VAL A 321 9.43 17.72 -6.53
CA VAL A 321 9.29 17.19 -7.90
C VAL A 321 7.88 17.41 -8.44
N VAL A 322 6.85 17.03 -7.68
CA VAL A 322 5.46 17.17 -8.17
C VAL A 322 4.98 18.61 -8.23
N LYS A 323 5.58 19.52 -7.44
CA LYS A 323 5.24 20.93 -7.43
C LYS A 323 5.92 21.73 -8.53
N GLN A 324 7.17 21.38 -8.90
CA GLN A 324 8.04 22.23 -9.70
C GLN A 324 8.35 21.68 -11.09
N ASP A 325 8.39 20.34 -11.22
CA ASP A 325 8.93 19.72 -12.44
C ASP A 325 7.84 18.93 -13.21
N VAL A 326 7.18 17.99 -12.54
CA VAL A 326 6.27 17.06 -13.21
C VAL A 326 4.93 17.72 -13.54
N LYS A 327 4.53 17.65 -14.82
CA LYS A 327 3.27 18.25 -15.30
C LYS A 327 2.03 17.44 -14.96
N SER A 328 2.17 16.12 -14.85
CA SER A 328 1.09 15.17 -14.56
C SER A 328 1.66 13.87 -14.01
N LEU A 329 0.90 13.14 -13.20
CA LEU A 329 1.27 11.80 -12.73
C LEU A 329 0.86 10.68 -13.69
N SER A 330 0.14 11.01 -14.77
CA SER A 330 -0.30 10.06 -15.78
C SER A 330 0.85 9.64 -16.69
N ALA A 331 0.91 8.34 -17.02
CA ALA A 331 1.91 7.77 -17.92
C ALA A 331 1.96 8.52 -19.26
N GLY A 332 3.15 8.86 -19.72
CA GLY A 332 3.40 9.60 -20.94
C GLY A 332 3.06 11.11 -20.90
N LYS A 333 2.58 11.63 -19.75
CA LYS A 333 2.20 13.05 -19.59
C LYS A 333 3.02 13.78 -18.53
N MET A 334 4.02 13.14 -17.95
CA MET A 334 4.86 13.75 -16.91
C MET A 334 5.73 14.91 -17.41
N GLY A 335 6.08 14.91 -18.68
CA GLY A 335 7.08 15.83 -19.26
C GLY A 335 8.52 15.34 -19.09
N TYR A 336 8.70 14.20 -18.45
CA TYR A 336 9.95 13.50 -18.17
C TYR A 336 9.76 12.00 -18.33
N SER A 337 10.84 11.27 -18.60
CA SER A 337 10.87 9.81 -18.53
C SER A 337 10.85 9.32 -17.07
N THR A 338 10.56 8.03 -16.89
CA THR A 338 10.60 7.37 -15.58
C THR A 338 11.95 7.61 -14.87
N SER A 339 13.07 7.43 -15.61
CA SER A 339 14.42 7.61 -15.05
C SER A 339 14.72 9.07 -14.68
N GLU A 340 14.35 10.02 -15.52
CA GLU A 340 14.56 11.45 -15.22
C GLU A 340 13.78 11.90 -13.97
N VAL A 341 12.56 11.38 -13.75
CA VAL A 341 11.81 11.67 -12.50
C VAL A 341 12.55 11.12 -11.28
N GLY A 342 13.10 9.90 -11.36
CA GLY A 342 13.96 9.35 -10.31
C GLY A 342 15.20 10.22 -10.04
N ASP A 343 15.86 10.71 -11.09
CA ASP A 343 17.03 11.61 -11.00
C ASP A 343 16.66 12.94 -10.32
N LEU A 344 15.50 13.51 -10.63
CA LEU A 344 15.00 14.72 -9.98
C LEU A 344 14.78 14.50 -8.46
N VAL A 345 14.22 13.37 -8.06
CA VAL A 345 14.07 13.05 -6.63
C VAL A 345 15.44 12.96 -5.95
N VAL A 346 16.40 12.25 -6.54
CA VAL A 346 17.78 12.16 -6.02
C VAL A 346 18.43 13.54 -5.91
N LYS A 347 18.30 14.38 -6.93
CA LYS A 347 18.80 15.76 -6.92
C LYS A 347 18.28 16.53 -5.71
N TYR A 348 16.97 16.53 -5.48
CA TYR A 348 16.38 17.27 -4.36
C TYR A 348 16.73 16.67 -2.99
N ILE A 349 16.94 15.36 -2.90
CA ILE A 349 17.48 14.73 -1.69
C ILE A 349 18.87 15.28 -1.38
N LEU A 350 19.77 15.34 -2.37
CA LEU A 350 21.15 15.79 -2.18
C LEU A 350 21.25 17.29 -1.88
N GLU A 351 20.41 18.11 -2.48
CA GLU A 351 20.37 19.57 -2.28
C GLU A 351 19.82 19.96 -0.88
N GLU A 352 19.02 19.12 -0.25
CA GLU A 352 18.46 19.42 1.06
C GLU A 352 19.56 19.42 2.14
N LYS A 353 19.82 20.60 2.76
CA LYS A 353 20.75 20.67 3.88
C LYS A 353 20.20 19.85 5.06
N VAL A 354 20.99 18.92 5.57
CA VAL A 354 20.68 18.23 6.82
C VAL A 354 20.63 19.30 7.91
N ARG A 355 19.42 19.69 8.34
CA ARG A 355 19.31 20.56 9.51
C ARG A 355 19.81 19.76 10.71
N SER A 356 20.92 20.21 11.27
CA SER A 356 21.39 19.75 12.56
C SER A 356 20.31 20.10 13.59
N SER A 357 19.62 19.08 14.09
CA SER A 357 18.71 19.17 15.25
C SER A 357 19.50 19.29 16.54
#